data_a6fe31f45e34c086e47bb493aeb14067
#
_entry.id   a6fe31f45e34c086e47bb493aeb14067
#
_cell.length_a   1.000
_cell.length_b   1.000
_cell.length_c   1.000
_cell.angle_alpha   90.00
_cell.angle_beta   90.00
_cell.angle_gamma   90.00
#
_symmetry.space_group_name_H-M   'P 1'
#
loop_
_entity.id
_entity.type
_entity.pdbx_description
1 polymer ?
#
loop_
_entity_poly.entity_id
_entity_poly.type
_entity_poly.pdbx_seq_one_letter_code
_entity_poly.pdbx_strand_id
1 'polypeptide(L)'
;ATKESTQAAESSVAETAAATTEAAATEAADKTEGGVLVFGTNAEFPPFEYVGDDGEPDGFDVALIKAVGEKLGMEVQVENMEFDSLVSSIGNRIDGAIAGMTVTDERKEQVDFSDPYYEAVQFVIVPADSNIATADDLKNKTIGSQLGTTGMFLSEDIEGVTAQTYNRAIDAVNDLVNGRV
;
A
#
# COMPACT_ATOMS: atom_id res chain seq x y z
N ALA A 1 7.40 14.06 -51.76
CA ALA A 1 7.70 12.71 -52.17
C ALA A 1 8.74 12.15 -51.19
N THR A 2 8.61 11.15 -50.41
CA THR A 2 7.93 9.89 -50.49
C THR A 2 7.77 9.32 -49.08
N LYS A 3 6.69 8.69 -48.84
CA LYS A 3 6.29 7.84 -47.73
C LYS A 3 7.13 6.54 -47.64
N GLU A 4 6.92 5.87 -46.53
CA GLU A 4 7.23 4.47 -46.18
C GLU A 4 8.42 4.32 -45.22
N SER A 5 8.39 3.59 -44.13
CA SER A 5 7.38 2.63 -43.60
C SER A 5 7.87 2.30 -42.18
N THR A 6 7.02 2.40 -41.18
CA THR A 6 7.30 1.86 -39.85
C THR A 6 6.18 0.85 -39.53
N GLN A 7 6.48 -0.40 -39.66
CA GLN A 7 5.68 -1.48 -39.12
C GLN A 7 6.57 -2.73 -39.00
N ALA A 8 6.93 -3.05 -37.76
CA ALA A 8 7.21 -4.42 -37.29
C ALA A 8 8.09 -4.35 -36.00
N ALA A 9 7.48 -4.25 -34.87
CA ALA A 9 8.07 -4.70 -33.58
C ALA A 9 6.98 -4.78 -32.49
N GLU A 10 5.90 -5.48 -32.76
CA GLU A 10 4.96 -5.94 -31.74
C GLU A 10 4.68 -7.40 -32.01
N SER A 11 5.43 -8.28 -31.38
CA SER A 11 5.08 -9.69 -31.16
C SER A 11 6.27 -10.45 -30.60
N SER A 12 6.59 -10.26 -29.32
CA SER A 12 7.54 -11.16 -28.64
C SER A 12 7.56 -11.06 -27.10
N VAL A 13 6.63 -10.37 -26.47
CA VAL A 13 6.68 -10.19 -24.99
C VAL A 13 5.51 -10.87 -24.25
N ALA A 14 4.56 -11.48 -24.96
CA ALA A 14 3.36 -12.06 -24.35
C ALA A 14 3.47 -13.54 -23.93
N GLU A 15 4.56 -14.24 -24.25
CA GLU A 15 4.63 -15.70 -24.04
C GLU A 15 5.53 -16.12 -22.86
N THR A 16 6.26 -15.20 -22.25
CA THR A 16 7.15 -15.51 -21.11
C THR A 16 6.52 -15.20 -19.74
N ALA A 17 5.45 -14.41 -19.70
CA ALA A 17 4.79 -14.06 -18.45
C ALA A 17 3.78 -15.11 -17.94
N ALA A 18 3.26 -15.97 -18.83
CA ALA A 18 2.27 -16.98 -18.45
C ALA A 18 2.85 -18.23 -17.76
N ALA A 19 4.14 -18.49 -17.90
CA ALA A 19 4.76 -19.69 -17.34
C ALA A 19 5.25 -19.55 -15.90
N THR A 20 5.40 -18.30 -15.40
CA THR A 20 5.91 -18.05 -14.04
C THR A 20 4.78 -17.95 -13.03
N THR A 21 3.56 -17.64 -13.45
CA THR A 21 2.40 -17.50 -12.56
C THR A 21 1.83 -18.85 -12.09
N GLU A 22 2.06 -19.92 -12.87
CA GLU A 22 1.53 -21.25 -12.56
C GLU A 22 2.38 -22.01 -11.51
N ALA A 23 3.67 -21.66 -11.37
CA ALA A 23 4.56 -22.28 -10.39
C ALA A 23 4.41 -21.68 -8.98
N ALA A 24 4.07 -20.40 -8.87
CA ALA A 24 3.84 -19.76 -7.57
C ALA A 24 2.46 -20.12 -6.95
N ALA A 25 1.47 -20.40 -7.80
CA ALA A 25 0.15 -20.83 -7.33
C ALA A 25 0.14 -22.27 -6.78
N THR A 26 1.13 -23.09 -7.12
CA THR A 26 1.18 -24.51 -6.71
C THR A 26 1.84 -24.71 -5.35
N GLU A 27 2.70 -23.82 -4.90
CA GLU A 27 3.30 -23.90 -3.55
C GLU A 27 2.39 -23.35 -2.44
N ALA A 28 1.49 -22.41 -2.77
CA ALA A 28 0.48 -21.90 -1.83
C ALA A 28 -0.69 -22.88 -1.59
N ALA A 29 -0.89 -23.87 -2.47
CA ALA A 29 -2.04 -24.78 -2.42
C ALA A 29 -1.86 -25.97 -1.47
N ASP A 30 -0.74 -26.12 -0.78
CA ASP A 30 -0.48 -27.24 0.16
C ASP A 30 -0.72 -26.86 1.65
N LYS A 31 -1.40 -25.74 1.92
CA LYS A 31 -1.93 -25.48 3.25
C LYS A 31 -3.34 -26.10 3.34
N THR A 32 -3.45 -27.11 4.13
CA THR A 32 -4.64 -27.92 4.48
C THR A 32 -5.94 -27.18 4.46
N GLU A 33 -6.96 -27.75 3.80
CA GLU A 33 -8.36 -27.35 3.93
C GLU A 33 -8.72 -27.13 5.41
N GLY A 34 -9.17 -25.91 5.76
CA GLY A 34 -9.65 -25.57 7.10
C GLY A 34 -8.64 -24.87 8.02
N GLY A 35 -7.51 -24.34 7.50
CA GLY A 35 -6.59 -23.50 8.27
C GLY A 35 -7.10 -22.07 8.46
N VAL A 36 -6.49 -21.35 9.41
CA VAL A 36 -6.73 -19.92 9.64
C VAL A 36 -5.55 -19.14 9.04
N LEU A 37 -5.83 -18.11 8.26
CA LEU A 37 -4.86 -17.12 7.80
C LEU A 37 -5.01 -15.86 8.65
N VAL A 38 -3.91 -15.38 9.21
CA VAL A 38 -3.86 -14.14 9.99
C VAL A 38 -3.26 -13.04 9.12
N PHE A 39 -4.05 -12.01 8.83
CA PHE A 39 -3.59 -10.85 8.06
C PHE A 39 -3.50 -9.60 8.94
N GLY A 40 -2.39 -8.86 8.80
CA GLY A 40 -2.25 -7.55 9.40
C GLY A 40 -2.81 -6.44 8.52
N THR A 41 -3.41 -5.44 9.15
CA THR A 41 -3.85 -4.20 8.50
C THR A 41 -3.58 -3.02 9.42
N ASN A 42 -3.66 -1.78 8.89
CA ASN A 42 -3.68 -0.58 9.71
C ASN A 42 -5.01 0.14 9.52
N ALA A 43 -5.98 -0.19 10.38
CA ALA A 43 -7.38 0.18 10.25
C ALA A 43 -7.65 1.68 10.54
N GLU A 44 -6.94 2.56 9.83
CA GLU A 44 -7.00 4.02 9.97
C GLU A 44 -7.02 4.74 8.60
N PHE A 45 -7.30 4.02 7.53
CA PHE A 45 -7.26 4.52 6.16
C PHE A 45 -8.56 4.25 5.38
N PRO A 46 -9.71 4.84 5.78
CA PRO A 46 -10.97 4.65 5.06
C PRO A 46 -10.87 5.18 3.62
N PRO A 47 -11.50 4.54 2.63
CA PRO A 47 -12.43 3.40 2.76
C PRO A 47 -11.76 2.02 2.64
N PHE A 48 -10.43 1.96 2.62
CA PHE A 48 -9.69 0.71 2.42
C PHE A 48 -9.69 -0.15 3.68
N GLU A 49 -9.26 0.42 4.79
CA GLU A 49 -9.27 -0.22 6.09
C GLU A 49 -9.58 0.80 7.20
N TYR A 50 -10.50 0.46 8.05
CA TYR A 50 -10.92 1.29 9.19
C TYR A 50 -11.52 0.40 10.29
N VAL A 51 -11.67 0.98 11.47
CA VAL A 51 -12.37 0.27 12.56
C VAL A 51 -13.87 0.44 12.37
N GLY A 52 -14.58 -0.68 12.22
CA GLY A 52 -16.02 -0.72 12.07
C GLY A 52 -16.79 -0.37 13.35
N ASP A 53 -18.11 -0.31 13.26
CA ASP A 53 -18.98 0.02 14.41
C ASP A 53 -18.94 -1.04 15.51
N ASP A 54 -18.54 -2.27 15.18
CA ASP A 54 -18.35 -3.39 16.09
C ASP A 54 -16.97 -3.39 16.77
N GLY A 55 -16.08 -2.49 16.37
CA GLY A 55 -14.72 -2.37 16.88
C GLY A 55 -13.69 -3.22 16.13
N GLU A 56 -14.11 -3.98 15.12
CA GLU A 56 -13.25 -4.83 14.31
C GLU A 56 -12.81 -4.11 13.01
N PRO A 57 -11.68 -4.54 12.39
CA PRO A 57 -11.28 -4.02 11.10
C PRO A 57 -12.32 -4.31 10.02
N ASP A 58 -12.66 -3.27 9.22
CA ASP A 58 -13.59 -3.30 8.10
C ASP A 58 -13.03 -2.47 6.93
N GLY A 59 -13.68 -2.53 5.79
CA GLY A 59 -13.32 -1.78 4.59
C GLY A 59 -13.04 -2.66 3.38
N PHE A 60 -12.62 -1.99 2.29
CA PHE A 60 -12.38 -2.67 1.02
C PHE A 60 -11.30 -3.77 1.13
N ASP A 61 -10.18 -3.46 1.76
CA ASP A 61 -9.04 -4.38 1.93
C ASP A 61 -9.45 -5.60 2.76
N VAL A 62 -10.18 -5.36 3.85
CA VAL A 62 -10.68 -6.43 4.72
C VAL A 62 -11.68 -7.32 3.98
N ALA A 63 -12.58 -6.73 3.20
CA ALA A 63 -13.53 -7.50 2.39
C ALA A 63 -12.80 -8.32 1.31
N LEU A 64 -11.77 -7.74 0.68
CA LEU A 64 -10.98 -8.42 -0.34
C LEU A 64 -10.27 -9.65 0.22
N ILE A 65 -9.56 -9.50 1.34
CA ILE A 65 -8.80 -10.63 1.89
C ILE A 65 -9.73 -11.73 2.45
N LYS A 66 -10.88 -11.37 3.02
CA LYS A 66 -11.90 -12.35 3.41
C LYS A 66 -12.44 -13.14 2.21
N ALA A 67 -12.68 -12.47 1.08
CA ALA A 67 -13.11 -13.13 -0.15
C ALA A 67 -12.02 -14.06 -0.74
N VAL A 68 -10.74 -13.71 -0.58
CA VAL A 68 -9.61 -14.60 -0.94
C VAL A 68 -9.61 -15.84 -0.04
N GLY A 69 -9.77 -15.67 1.26
CA GLY A 69 -9.86 -16.79 2.20
C GLY A 69 -11.01 -17.75 1.87
N GLU A 70 -12.20 -17.21 1.57
CA GLU A 70 -13.35 -18.03 1.14
C GLU A 70 -13.01 -18.87 -0.09
N LYS A 71 -12.33 -18.31 -1.09
CA LYS A 71 -11.90 -19.05 -2.29
C LYS A 71 -10.87 -20.13 -2.00
N LEU A 72 -10.03 -19.94 -0.99
CA LEU A 72 -9.03 -20.91 -0.55
C LEU A 72 -9.61 -21.94 0.42
N GLY A 73 -10.86 -21.81 0.86
CA GLY A 73 -11.46 -22.65 1.89
C GLY A 73 -10.83 -22.44 3.27
N MET A 74 -10.30 -21.25 3.55
CA MET A 74 -9.61 -20.91 4.80
C MET A 74 -10.34 -19.77 5.52
N GLU A 75 -10.34 -19.80 6.84
CA GLU A 75 -10.78 -18.67 7.66
C GLU A 75 -9.72 -17.56 7.60
N VAL A 76 -10.16 -16.30 7.53
CA VAL A 76 -9.26 -15.13 7.60
C VAL A 76 -9.55 -14.36 8.86
N GLN A 77 -8.53 -14.15 9.68
CA GLN A 77 -8.52 -13.23 10.81
C GLN A 77 -7.70 -12.00 10.44
N VAL A 78 -8.19 -10.80 10.80
CA VAL A 78 -7.52 -9.55 10.50
C VAL A 78 -7.12 -8.88 11.80
N GLU A 79 -5.82 -8.64 11.97
CA GLU A 79 -5.26 -7.93 13.12
C GLU A 79 -4.96 -6.48 12.77
N ASN A 80 -5.45 -5.54 13.59
CA ASN A 80 -5.08 -4.14 13.49
C ASN A 80 -3.74 -3.87 14.17
N MET A 81 -2.80 -3.23 13.45
CA MET A 81 -1.47 -2.87 13.97
C MET A 81 -0.92 -1.63 13.29
N GLU A 82 0.18 -1.09 13.82
CA GLU A 82 0.87 0.06 13.23
C GLU A 82 1.39 -0.26 11.83
N PHE A 83 1.25 0.67 10.88
CA PHE A 83 1.59 0.47 9.47
C PHE A 83 3.05 0.08 9.26
N ASP A 84 3.98 0.73 9.94
CA ASP A 84 5.42 0.49 9.85
C ASP A 84 5.84 -0.90 10.38
N SER A 85 4.99 -1.52 11.21
CA SER A 85 5.24 -2.85 11.78
C SER A 85 4.77 -4.00 10.88
N LEU A 86 3.94 -3.73 9.85
CA LEU A 86 3.30 -4.76 9.04
C LEU A 86 4.31 -5.69 8.37
N VAL A 87 5.25 -5.14 7.58
CA VAL A 87 6.22 -5.93 6.82
C VAL A 87 7.06 -6.82 7.74
N SER A 88 7.57 -6.26 8.85
CA SER A 88 8.40 -7.02 9.80
C SER A 88 7.65 -8.09 10.58
N SER A 89 6.32 -8.02 10.61
CA SER A 89 5.46 -8.99 11.30
C SER A 89 5.13 -10.21 10.45
N ILE A 90 5.30 -10.13 9.11
CA ILE A 90 5.02 -11.24 8.20
C ILE A 90 5.98 -12.41 8.47
N GLY A 91 5.42 -13.62 8.54
CA GLY A 91 6.15 -14.85 8.82
C GLY A 91 6.40 -15.11 10.31
N ASN A 92 6.15 -14.13 11.19
CA ASN A 92 6.28 -14.29 12.64
C ASN A 92 4.92 -14.23 13.36
N ARG A 93 4.21 -13.13 13.18
CA ARG A 93 2.93 -12.86 13.86
C ARG A 93 1.75 -13.00 12.92
N ILE A 94 1.92 -12.64 11.66
CA ILE A 94 0.90 -12.65 10.62
C ILE A 94 1.41 -13.45 9.42
N ASP A 95 0.49 -14.03 8.65
CA ASP A 95 0.78 -14.75 7.41
C ASP A 95 0.94 -13.79 6.22
N GLY A 96 0.31 -12.64 6.28
CA GLY A 96 0.37 -11.60 5.26
C GLY A 96 -0.16 -10.26 5.77
N ALA A 97 -0.05 -9.22 4.96
CA ALA A 97 -0.58 -7.91 5.24
C ALA A 97 -1.41 -7.39 4.07
N ILE A 98 -2.50 -6.67 4.39
CA ILE A 98 -3.30 -5.94 3.43
C ILE A 98 -3.65 -4.58 4.06
N ALA A 99 -3.13 -3.49 3.48
CA ALA A 99 -3.20 -2.16 4.09
C ALA A 99 -2.92 -1.04 3.07
N GLY A 100 -3.47 -1.14 1.85
CA GLY A 100 -3.18 -0.16 0.79
C GLY A 100 -1.69 0.02 0.51
N MET A 101 -0.87 -0.99 0.79
CA MET A 101 0.59 -0.87 0.80
C MET A 101 1.16 -0.80 -0.61
N THR A 102 1.90 0.28 -0.90
CA THR A 102 2.62 0.44 -2.17
C THR A 102 3.74 -0.57 -2.29
N VAL A 103 3.85 -1.18 -3.47
CA VAL A 103 4.97 -2.05 -3.84
C VAL A 103 6.22 -1.19 -4.07
N THR A 104 7.29 -1.42 -3.31
CA THR A 104 8.61 -0.79 -3.51
C THR A 104 9.70 -1.86 -3.58
N ASP A 105 10.85 -1.51 -4.15
CA ASP A 105 11.95 -2.47 -4.28
C ASP A 105 12.52 -2.85 -2.92
N GLU A 106 12.58 -1.92 -1.95
CA GLU A 106 13.04 -2.18 -0.59
C GLU A 106 12.11 -3.16 0.15
N ARG A 107 10.80 -3.05 -0.08
CA ARG A 107 9.83 -3.99 0.50
C ARG A 107 9.89 -5.37 -0.16
N LYS A 108 10.14 -5.43 -1.48
CA LYS A 108 10.33 -6.70 -2.20
C LYS A 108 11.56 -7.48 -1.75
N GLU A 109 12.56 -6.82 -1.16
CA GLU A 109 13.69 -7.50 -0.56
C GLU A 109 13.33 -8.29 0.72
N GLN A 110 12.18 -7.99 1.31
CA GLN A 110 11.74 -8.54 2.59
C GLN A 110 10.53 -9.46 2.47
N VAL A 111 9.61 -9.16 1.54
CA VAL A 111 8.34 -9.89 1.37
C VAL A 111 7.94 -9.96 -0.10
N ASP A 112 7.12 -10.95 -0.44
CA ASP A 112 6.48 -11.05 -1.75
C ASP A 112 5.19 -10.22 -1.78
N PHE A 113 4.85 -9.73 -2.98
CA PHE A 113 3.63 -8.97 -3.22
C PHE A 113 2.72 -9.70 -4.22
N SER A 114 1.41 -9.56 -4.04
CA SER A 114 0.42 -9.92 -5.06
C SER A 114 0.49 -8.98 -6.26
N ASP A 115 -0.28 -9.30 -7.30
CA ASP A 115 -0.60 -8.31 -8.32
C ASP A 115 -1.32 -7.10 -7.68
N PRO A 116 -1.10 -5.87 -8.20
CA PRO A 116 -1.79 -4.69 -7.72
C PRO A 116 -3.30 -4.81 -7.86
N TYR A 117 -4.04 -4.52 -6.80
CA TYR A 117 -5.50 -4.50 -6.81
C TYR A 117 -6.09 -3.09 -6.85
N TYR A 118 -5.26 -2.07 -6.68
CA TYR A 118 -5.64 -0.66 -6.75
C TYR A 118 -4.48 0.20 -7.28
N GLU A 119 -4.78 1.18 -8.10
CA GLU A 119 -3.80 2.17 -8.58
C GLU A 119 -3.96 3.46 -7.78
N ALA A 120 -2.97 3.80 -6.97
CA ALA A 120 -2.97 4.97 -6.10
C ALA A 120 -2.12 6.11 -6.67
N VAL A 121 -2.54 7.35 -6.38
CA VAL A 121 -1.77 8.56 -6.67
C VAL A 121 -1.48 9.27 -5.36
N GLN A 122 -0.22 9.71 -5.17
CA GLN A 122 0.16 10.50 -4.00
C GLN A 122 -0.33 11.94 -4.15
N PHE A 123 -0.94 12.45 -3.10
CA PHE A 123 -1.41 13.82 -3.01
C PHE A 123 -0.82 14.50 -1.76
N VAL A 124 -0.64 15.81 -1.85
CA VAL A 124 -0.33 16.66 -0.71
C VAL A 124 -1.57 17.43 -0.33
N ILE A 125 -1.99 17.32 0.92
CA ILE A 125 -3.10 18.10 1.48
C ILE A 125 -2.51 19.42 1.96
N VAL A 126 -3.11 20.52 1.53
CA VAL A 126 -2.70 21.88 1.91
C VAL A 126 -3.91 22.70 2.37
N PRO A 127 -3.75 23.75 3.19
CA PRO A 127 -4.83 24.66 3.52
C PRO A 127 -5.47 25.25 2.25
N ALA A 128 -6.78 25.51 2.28
CA ALA A 128 -7.52 25.99 1.12
C ALA A 128 -7.05 27.37 0.58
N ASP A 129 -6.43 28.17 1.44
CA ASP A 129 -5.84 29.47 1.12
C ASP A 129 -4.33 29.40 0.86
N SER A 130 -3.77 28.21 0.76
CA SER A 130 -2.35 27.98 0.47
C SER A 130 -1.99 28.40 -0.95
N ASN A 131 -0.78 28.91 -1.11
CA ASN A 131 -0.20 29.21 -2.43
C ASN A 131 0.64 28.02 -3.00
N ILE A 132 0.62 26.87 -2.33
CA ILE A 132 1.32 25.66 -2.78
C ILE A 132 0.53 25.06 -3.94
N ALA A 133 1.15 25.01 -5.13
CA ALA A 133 0.52 24.47 -6.34
C ALA A 133 1.40 23.42 -7.03
N THR A 134 2.70 23.39 -6.74
CA THR A 134 3.68 22.50 -7.35
C THR A 134 4.57 21.84 -6.29
N ALA A 135 5.29 20.81 -6.66
CA ALA A 135 6.26 20.16 -5.78
C ALA A 135 7.39 21.11 -5.35
N ASP A 136 7.79 22.06 -6.19
CA ASP A 136 8.79 23.05 -5.84
C ASP A 136 8.36 24.00 -4.72
N ASP A 137 7.07 24.24 -4.57
CA ASP A 137 6.53 25.09 -3.50
C ASP A 137 6.60 24.41 -2.13
N LEU A 138 6.85 23.09 -2.08
CA LEU A 138 7.03 22.32 -0.86
C LEU A 138 8.41 22.51 -0.23
N LYS A 139 9.38 23.02 -0.96
CA LYS A 139 10.75 23.27 -0.45
C LYS A 139 10.72 24.14 0.80
N ASN A 140 11.53 23.75 1.78
CA ASN A 140 11.64 24.43 3.08
C ASN A 140 10.33 24.49 3.90
N LYS A 141 9.40 23.58 3.63
CA LYS A 141 8.17 23.40 4.42
C LYS A 141 8.34 22.28 5.44
N THR A 142 7.42 22.25 6.41
CA THR A 142 7.23 21.08 7.26
C THR A 142 6.10 20.25 6.68
N ILE A 143 6.37 18.97 6.40
CA ILE A 143 5.39 18.04 5.82
C ILE A 143 5.12 16.94 6.83
N GLY A 144 3.86 16.76 7.20
CA GLY A 144 3.39 15.67 8.04
C GLY A 144 3.05 14.44 7.21
N SER A 145 3.48 13.25 7.65
CA SER A 145 3.16 11.97 7.00
C SER A 145 3.10 10.84 8.02
N GLN A 146 2.42 9.76 7.66
CA GLN A 146 2.44 8.56 8.49
C GLN A 146 3.78 7.84 8.34
N LEU A 147 4.29 7.33 9.46
CA LEU A 147 5.56 6.61 9.56
C LEU A 147 5.57 5.37 8.65
N GLY A 148 6.67 5.16 7.95
CA GLY A 148 6.90 4.00 7.08
C GLY A 148 6.12 4.00 5.76
N THR A 149 5.40 5.08 5.43
CA THR A 149 4.67 5.21 4.16
C THR A 149 5.53 5.77 3.03
N THR A 150 5.13 5.52 1.79
CA THR A 150 5.76 6.16 0.62
C THR A 150 5.61 7.68 0.64
N GLY A 151 4.54 8.21 1.25
CA GLY A 151 4.39 9.66 1.46
C GLY A 151 5.48 10.24 2.36
N MET A 152 5.90 9.52 3.40
CA MET A 152 7.03 9.91 4.24
C MET A 152 8.33 9.97 3.41
N PHE A 153 8.69 8.89 2.71
CA PHE A 153 9.92 8.85 1.91
C PHE A 153 9.96 9.94 0.84
N LEU A 154 8.86 10.13 0.11
CA LEU A 154 8.77 11.21 -0.88
C LEU A 154 8.94 12.61 -0.27
N SER A 155 8.47 12.82 0.97
CA SER A 155 8.63 14.11 1.65
C SER A 155 10.08 14.36 2.09
N GLU A 156 10.80 13.31 2.49
CA GLU A 156 12.21 13.37 2.87
C GLU A 156 13.13 13.68 1.69
N ASP A 157 12.75 13.29 0.48
CA ASP A 157 13.49 13.55 -0.75
C ASP A 157 13.38 15.01 -1.25
N ILE A 158 12.45 15.81 -0.71
CA ILE A 158 12.27 17.20 -1.13
C ILE A 158 13.29 18.11 -0.41
N GLU A 159 14.04 18.88 -1.17
CA GLU A 159 15.09 19.78 -0.68
C GLU A 159 14.58 20.74 0.42
N GLY A 160 15.23 20.72 1.57
CA GLY A 160 14.94 21.62 2.69
C GLY A 160 13.66 21.33 3.46
N VAL A 161 12.94 20.26 3.14
CA VAL A 161 11.75 19.86 3.89
C VAL A 161 12.13 19.38 5.28
N THR A 162 11.30 19.74 6.27
CA THR A 162 11.28 19.09 7.58
C THR A 162 10.18 18.04 7.55
N ALA A 163 10.55 16.76 7.41
CA ALA A 163 9.60 15.66 7.48
C ALA A 163 9.22 15.41 8.94
N GLN A 164 7.94 15.53 9.27
CA GLN A 164 7.39 15.18 10.58
C GLN A 164 6.53 13.94 10.45
N THR A 165 6.89 12.90 11.19
CA THR A 165 6.23 11.60 11.13
C THR A 165 5.26 11.39 12.28
N TYR A 166 4.19 10.66 12.00
CA TYR A 166 3.12 10.32 12.93
C TYR A 166 2.80 8.83 12.82
N ASN A 167 2.39 8.21 13.89
CA ASN A 167 1.90 6.82 13.80
C ASN A 167 0.62 6.74 12.95
N ARG A 168 -0.20 7.79 13.00
CA ARG A 168 -1.50 7.86 12.35
C ARG A 168 -1.57 9.02 11.35
N ALA A 169 -2.06 8.75 10.14
CA ALA A 169 -2.22 9.79 9.13
C ALA A 169 -3.13 10.95 9.59
N ILE A 170 -4.18 10.65 10.39
CA ILE A 170 -5.11 11.66 10.90
C ILE A 170 -4.43 12.66 11.84
N ASP A 171 -3.38 12.26 12.56
CA ASP A 171 -2.65 13.15 13.46
C ASP A 171 -1.83 14.19 12.66
N ALA A 172 -1.29 13.80 11.50
CA ALA A 172 -0.68 14.74 10.56
C ALA A 172 -1.72 15.76 10.03
N VAL A 173 -2.93 15.31 9.71
CA VAL A 173 -4.02 16.20 9.26
C VAL A 173 -4.44 17.16 10.38
N ASN A 174 -4.53 16.68 11.62
CA ASN A 174 -4.84 17.53 12.77
C ASN A 174 -3.77 18.60 12.99
N ASP A 175 -2.51 18.26 12.81
CA ASP A 175 -1.40 19.21 12.93
C ASP A 175 -1.37 20.20 11.77
N LEU A 176 -1.76 19.80 10.55
CA LEU A 176 -1.96 20.71 9.44
C LEU A 176 -3.06 21.75 9.75
N VAL A 177 -4.20 21.30 10.26
CA VAL A 177 -5.31 22.19 10.66
C VAL A 177 -4.89 23.19 11.75
N ASN A 178 -3.99 22.78 12.65
CA ASN A 178 -3.44 23.61 13.72
C ASN A 178 -2.22 24.45 13.29
N GLY A 179 -1.81 24.40 12.02
CA GLY A 179 -0.68 25.17 11.48
C GLY A 179 0.70 24.74 12.03
N ARG A 180 0.85 23.46 12.40
CA ARG A 180 2.12 22.91 12.87
C ARG A 180 2.95 22.26 11.78
N VAL A 181 2.29 21.84 10.72
CA VAL A 181 2.87 21.32 9.50
C VAL A 181 2.29 22.04 8.30
#